data_d88860021e33aea1689d35fb715d0fda
#
_entry.id   d88860021e33aea1689d35fb715d0fda
#
_cell.length_a   1.000
_cell.length_b   1.000
_cell.length_c   1.000
_cell.angle_alpha   90.00
_cell.angle_beta   90.00
_cell.angle_gamma   90.00
#
_symmetry.space_group_name_H-M   'P 1'
#
loop_
_entity.id
_entity.type
_entity.pdbx_description
1 polymer ?
#
loop_
_entity_poly.entity_id
_entity_poly.type
_entity_poly.pdbx_seq_one_letter_code
_entity_poly.pdbx_strand_id
1 'polypeptide(L)'
;ATSITPLLRHLLRSDADYRFVDSEYCEGDGPRVFAVHYTKAQFRNPGGVSEMEHDSSRSGYHEPEPGSAGLSATEEDWGDDYPKTFSVNLIWGEARDKEGRAGAIGLNGGMPWHCAEDMKHFKELTVSHPVIMGRKTWESLGGKYRPLPNRDNIVVSHDPMYRAPGATVVTSLDDALDMARQEAIPDDGLDRSEIWIIGGAQLFAKALPFADKAYVTDLAATVDADSYAPDMASLVEAGMWREAEVGEWHTPAKEESGIDSYRFRILAKTK
;
A
#
# COMPACT_ATOMS: atom_id res chain seq x y z
N ALA A 1 -12.93 21.07 -26.87
CA ALA A 1 -11.62 20.99 -26.22
C ALA A 1 -11.82 21.31 -24.74
N THR A 2 -12.14 20.30 -23.94
CA THR A 2 -12.37 20.46 -22.51
C THR A 2 -11.12 20.01 -21.75
N SER A 3 -10.62 20.91 -20.93
CA SER A 3 -9.38 20.83 -20.17
C SER A 3 -9.37 19.63 -19.24
N ILE A 4 -8.35 18.80 -19.36
CA ILE A 4 -8.00 17.76 -18.39
C ILE A 4 -7.70 18.45 -17.06
N THR A 5 -8.38 18.04 -16.00
CA THR A 5 -8.24 18.61 -14.66
C THR A 5 -6.77 18.60 -14.21
N PRO A 6 -6.26 19.65 -13.55
CA PRO A 6 -4.86 19.77 -13.12
C PRO A 6 -4.37 18.60 -12.28
N LEU A 7 -5.26 17.90 -11.59
CA LEU A 7 -4.96 16.75 -10.73
C LEU A 7 -4.38 15.55 -11.50
N LEU A 8 -4.93 15.26 -12.68
CA LEU A 8 -4.43 14.15 -13.52
C LEU A 8 -3.03 14.42 -14.09
N ARG A 9 -2.71 15.70 -14.36
CA ARG A 9 -1.38 16.09 -14.84
C ARG A 9 -0.29 15.99 -13.76
N HIS A 10 -0.65 16.05 -12.50
CA HIS A 10 0.31 15.96 -11.40
C HIS A 10 0.67 14.50 -11.08
N LEU A 11 -0.30 13.60 -11.20
CA LEU A 11 -0.08 12.15 -11.05
C LEU A 11 0.80 11.55 -12.18
N LEU A 12 0.78 12.15 -13.37
CA LEU A 12 1.51 11.66 -14.54
C LEU A 12 2.98 12.13 -14.61
N ARG A 13 3.47 12.93 -13.67
CA ARG A 13 4.82 13.54 -13.73
C ARG A 13 5.86 12.94 -12.79
N SER A 14 5.52 11.97 -11.96
CA SER A 14 6.42 11.58 -10.86
C SER A 14 7.17 10.25 -11.02
N ASP A 15 6.91 9.45 -12.07
CA ASP A 15 7.63 8.17 -12.23
C ASP A 15 8.42 8.13 -13.55
N ALA A 16 9.75 8.12 -13.41
CA ALA A 16 10.71 8.04 -14.53
C ALA A 16 10.73 6.67 -15.22
N ASP A 17 10.07 5.65 -14.67
CA ASP A 17 10.15 4.26 -15.13
C ASP A 17 9.01 3.81 -16.04
N TYR A 18 8.02 4.67 -16.31
CA TYR A 18 6.89 4.35 -17.20
C TYR A 18 6.85 5.29 -18.39
N ARG A 19 6.90 4.74 -19.61
CA ARG A 19 6.65 5.49 -20.84
C ARG A 19 5.17 5.41 -21.20
N PHE A 20 4.57 6.58 -21.44
CA PHE A 20 3.27 6.69 -22.12
C PHE A 20 3.38 6.10 -23.53
N VAL A 21 2.57 5.09 -23.83
CA VAL A 21 2.69 4.35 -25.09
C VAL A 21 1.58 4.72 -26.06
N ASP A 22 0.36 4.99 -25.62
CA ASP A 22 -0.72 5.52 -26.48
C ASP A 22 -1.98 5.90 -25.69
N SER A 23 -2.83 6.79 -26.29
CA SER A 23 -4.18 7.06 -25.84
C SER A 23 -5.13 6.84 -27.01
N GLU A 24 -5.85 5.73 -27.04
CA GLU A 24 -6.92 5.54 -28.01
C GLU A 24 -8.17 6.35 -27.63
N TYR A 25 -8.66 7.09 -28.60
CA TYR A 25 -9.87 7.90 -28.50
C TYR A 25 -11.05 7.06 -28.98
N CYS A 26 -11.95 6.66 -28.10
CA CYS A 26 -13.22 6.05 -28.47
C CYS A 26 -14.30 7.13 -28.55
N GLU A 27 -14.81 7.43 -29.73
CA GLU A 27 -16.01 8.26 -29.91
C GLU A 27 -17.27 7.42 -29.64
N GLY A 28 -18.03 7.79 -28.61
CA GLY A 28 -19.36 7.24 -28.29
C GLY A 28 -20.09 8.12 -27.30
N ASP A 29 -21.42 8.22 -27.44
CA ASP A 29 -22.32 9.03 -26.58
C ASP A 29 -22.57 8.39 -25.19
N GLY A 30 -21.52 8.04 -24.47
CA GLY A 30 -21.56 7.49 -23.09
C GLY A 30 -20.52 8.15 -22.18
N PRO A 31 -20.50 7.84 -20.89
CA PRO A 31 -19.48 8.38 -19.98
C PRO A 31 -18.10 7.99 -20.47
N ARG A 32 -17.25 9.00 -20.64
CA ARG A 32 -15.92 8.85 -21.25
C ARG A 32 -14.99 8.06 -20.33
N VAL A 33 -14.66 6.84 -20.73
CA VAL A 33 -13.66 6.01 -20.06
C VAL A 33 -12.32 6.25 -20.73
N PHE A 34 -11.31 6.66 -19.95
CA PHE A 34 -9.93 6.75 -20.41
C PHE A 34 -9.20 5.47 -19.99
N ALA A 35 -8.81 4.66 -20.98
CA ALA A 35 -7.88 3.56 -20.74
C ALA A 35 -6.45 4.09 -20.85
N VAL A 36 -5.67 3.96 -19.78
CA VAL A 36 -4.26 4.32 -19.78
C VAL A 36 -3.45 3.03 -19.69
N HIS A 37 -2.71 2.72 -20.75
CA HIS A 37 -1.82 1.57 -20.79
C HIS A 37 -0.40 1.97 -20.40
N TYR A 38 0.15 1.29 -19.41
CA TYR A 38 1.54 1.42 -18.98
C TYR A 38 2.31 0.13 -19.27
N THR A 39 3.49 0.25 -19.86
CA THR A 39 4.43 -0.86 -19.98
C THR A 39 5.69 -0.54 -19.19
N LYS A 40 6.10 -1.51 -18.35
CA LYS A 40 7.36 -1.42 -17.61
C LYS A 40 8.54 -1.41 -18.58
N ALA A 41 9.42 -0.42 -18.48
CA ALA A 41 10.61 -0.35 -19.29
C ALA A 41 11.52 -1.55 -18.96
N GLN A 42 11.82 -2.38 -19.97
CA GLN A 42 12.83 -3.43 -19.82
C GLN A 42 14.22 -2.78 -19.83
N PHE A 43 14.95 -2.91 -18.74
CA PHE A 43 16.35 -2.53 -18.66
C PHE A 43 17.17 -3.35 -19.66
N ARG A 44 17.66 -2.75 -20.73
CA ARG A 44 18.77 -3.28 -21.52
C ARG A 44 20.06 -2.95 -20.77
N ASN A 45 20.74 -3.97 -20.32
CA ASN A 45 22.07 -3.87 -19.75
C ASN A 45 23.09 -3.42 -20.83
N PRO A 46 23.73 -2.26 -20.75
CA PRO A 46 24.78 -1.89 -21.70
C PRO A 46 26.14 -2.30 -21.10
N GLY A 47 26.52 -3.54 -21.28
CA GLY A 47 27.83 -4.03 -20.86
C GLY A 47 28.22 -5.25 -21.68
N GLY A 48 28.68 -4.98 -22.91
CA GLY A 48 29.38 -5.97 -23.70
C GLY A 48 30.73 -6.29 -23.06
N VAL A 49 30.94 -7.55 -22.71
CA VAL A 49 32.28 -8.06 -22.43
C VAL A 49 32.67 -8.94 -23.62
N SER A 50 33.77 -8.57 -24.22
CA SER A 50 34.43 -9.21 -25.35
C SER A 50 34.71 -10.68 -25.11
N GLU A 51 34.44 -11.45 -26.16
CA GLU A 51 34.92 -12.82 -26.33
C GLU A 51 36.42 -12.91 -26.17
N MET A 52 36.90 -13.76 -25.26
CA MET A 52 38.26 -14.30 -25.28
C MET A 52 38.18 -15.74 -25.74
N GLU A 53 38.75 -15.97 -26.90
CA GLU A 53 39.04 -17.30 -27.43
C GLU A 53 39.92 -18.05 -26.43
N HIS A 54 39.51 -19.27 -26.08
CA HIS A 54 40.36 -20.20 -25.35
C HIS A 54 40.65 -21.42 -26.21
N ASP A 55 41.94 -21.54 -26.50
CA ASP A 55 42.66 -22.61 -27.19
C ASP A 55 42.39 -23.99 -26.59
N SER A 56 42.05 -24.90 -27.48
CA SER A 56 41.80 -26.33 -27.20
C SER A 56 43.09 -27.11 -27.31
N SER A 57 43.72 -27.45 -26.19
CA SER A 57 44.57 -28.65 -26.15
C SER A 57 44.84 -29.15 -24.73
N ARG A 58 44.47 -30.39 -24.53
CA ARG A 58 44.96 -31.41 -23.59
C ARG A 58 44.00 -31.97 -22.57
N SER A 59 43.87 -33.27 -22.79
CA SER A 59 43.94 -34.37 -21.81
C SER A 59 42.65 -34.85 -21.16
N GLY A 60 42.14 -35.92 -21.73
CA GLY A 60 41.89 -37.23 -21.13
C GLY A 60 41.10 -37.25 -19.81
N TYR A 61 39.82 -37.50 -19.92
CA TYR A 61 39.11 -38.22 -18.85
C TYR A 61 38.25 -39.34 -19.43
N HIS A 62 38.43 -40.54 -18.85
CA HIS A 62 37.70 -41.76 -19.09
C HIS A 62 36.19 -41.55 -18.89
N GLU A 63 35.40 -42.01 -19.86
CA GLU A 63 33.98 -42.30 -19.66
C GLU A 63 33.81 -43.58 -18.84
N PRO A 64 32.99 -43.62 -17.79
CA PRO A 64 32.51 -44.86 -17.21
C PRO A 64 31.27 -45.38 -17.98
N GLU A 65 31.32 -46.67 -18.32
CA GLU A 65 30.27 -47.47 -18.94
C GLU A 65 28.92 -47.39 -18.20
N PRO A 66 27.76 -47.52 -18.88
CA PRO A 66 26.45 -47.45 -18.26
C PRO A 66 26.11 -48.74 -17.52
N GLY A 67 26.34 -48.74 -16.23
CA GLY A 67 25.86 -49.77 -15.30
C GLY A 67 24.48 -49.44 -14.78
N SER A 68 23.52 -50.32 -15.13
CA SER A 68 22.16 -50.34 -14.63
C SER A 68 22.07 -50.33 -13.10
N ALA A 69 21.64 -49.26 -12.51
CA ALA A 69 21.04 -49.26 -11.17
C ALA A 69 19.85 -48.31 -11.21
N GLY A 70 18.66 -48.88 -11.17
CA GLY A 70 17.43 -48.12 -10.99
C GLY A 70 17.46 -47.40 -9.65
N LEU A 71 17.65 -46.11 -9.73
CA LEU A 71 17.25 -45.19 -8.66
C LEU A 71 15.88 -44.67 -9.07
N SER A 72 14.85 -45.18 -8.39
CA SER A 72 13.56 -44.55 -8.38
C SER A 72 13.80 -43.09 -8.00
N ALA A 73 13.55 -42.18 -8.91
CA ALA A 73 13.39 -40.80 -8.55
C ALA A 73 12.22 -40.76 -7.55
N THR A 74 12.54 -40.63 -6.29
CA THR A 74 11.59 -40.09 -5.33
C THR A 74 11.23 -38.74 -5.90
N GLU A 75 9.98 -38.58 -6.31
CA GLU A 75 9.38 -37.27 -6.49
C GLU A 75 9.65 -36.52 -5.18
N GLU A 76 10.68 -35.68 -5.19
CA GLU A 76 10.86 -34.70 -4.14
C GLU A 76 9.58 -33.88 -4.19
N ASP A 77 8.75 -34.07 -3.19
CA ASP A 77 7.62 -33.24 -2.86
C ASP A 77 8.17 -31.82 -2.66
N TRP A 78 8.24 -31.05 -3.75
CA TRP A 78 8.37 -29.60 -3.72
C TRP A 78 7.05 -29.11 -3.12
N GLY A 79 7.00 -29.16 -1.76
CA GLY A 79 5.85 -28.68 -1.02
C GLY A 79 5.36 -27.38 -1.66
N ASP A 80 4.07 -27.31 -1.87
CA ASP A 80 3.35 -26.19 -2.46
C ASP A 80 3.75 -24.87 -1.75
N ASP A 81 4.87 -24.30 -2.14
CA ASP A 81 5.31 -22.98 -1.77
C ASP A 81 4.51 -21.99 -2.67
N TYR A 82 3.17 -22.07 -2.51
CA TYR A 82 2.32 -21.03 -3.08
C TYR A 82 2.77 -19.71 -2.47
N PRO A 83 3.09 -18.72 -3.30
CA PRO A 83 3.46 -17.41 -2.77
C PRO A 83 2.35 -16.95 -1.82
N LYS A 84 2.70 -16.75 -0.55
CA LYS A 84 1.76 -16.23 0.45
C LYS A 84 1.06 -15.02 -0.17
N THR A 85 -0.27 -15.11 -0.33
CA THR A 85 -1.06 -13.99 -0.83
C THR A 85 -1.13 -12.95 0.26
N PHE A 86 -0.43 -11.85 0.08
CA PHE A 86 -0.51 -10.71 0.99
C PHE A 86 -1.74 -9.88 0.65
N SER A 87 -2.42 -9.38 1.67
CA SER A 87 -3.47 -8.37 1.55
C SER A 87 -2.91 -7.00 1.94
N VAL A 88 -3.11 -6.00 1.09
CA VAL A 88 -2.74 -4.62 1.38
C VAL A 88 -4.00 -3.86 1.77
N ASN A 89 -4.05 -3.39 3.01
CA ASN A 89 -5.19 -2.74 3.59
C ASN A 89 -4.89 -1.27 3.91
N LEU A 90 -5.80 -0.38 3.57
CA LEU A 90 -5.78 1.02 4.00
C LEU A 90 -6.67 1.17 5.22
N ILE A 91 -6.29 2.05 6.18
CA ILE A 91 -7.12 2.33 7.35
C ILE A 91 -7.05 3.81 7.74
N TRP A 92 -8.22 4.45 7.92
CA TRP A 92 -8.33 5.83 8.39
C TRP A 92 -9.70 6.12 8.98
N GLY A 93 -9.76 7.16 9.85
CA GLY A 93 -11.00 7.82 10.23
C GLY A 93 -11.21 9.07 9.37
N GLU A 94 -12.44 9.40 9.00
CA GLU A 94 -12.77 10.59 8.24
C GLU A 94 -14.03 11.29 8.75
N ALA A 95 -14.04 12.63 8.58
CA ALA A 95 -15.19 13.47 8.86
C ALA A 95 -15.54 14.32 7.63
N ARG A 96 -16.48 15.26 7.79
CA ARG A 96 -16.73 16.32 6.82
C ARG A 96 -16.04 17.61 7.24
N ASP A 97 -15.55 18.36 6.27
CA ASP A 97 -15.10 19.72 6.56
C ASP A 97 -16.28 20.71 6.66
N LYS A 98 -16.00 21.97 6.99
CA LYS A 98 -17.00 23.03 7.13
C LYS A 98 -17.70 23.39 5.82
N GLU A 99 -17.10 23.09 4.69
CA GLU A 99 -17.64 23.23 3.34
C GLU A 99 -18.50 22.03 2.93
N GLY A 100 -18.59 20.99 3.78
CA GLY A 100 -19.36 19.78 3.55
C GLY A 100 -18.63 18.71 2.74
N ARG A 101 -17.34 18.90 2.42
CA ARG A 101 -16.52 17.91 1.72
C ARG A 101 -16.22 16.73 2.64
N ALA A 102 -16.41 15.51 2.14
CA ALA A 102 -16.06 14.28 2.84
C ALA A 102 -14.57 13.97 2.77
N GLY A 103 -14.14 13.03 3.58
CA GLY A 103 -12.75 12.53 3.56
C GLY A 103 -11.76 13.40 4.33
N ALA A 104 -12.21 14.33 5.17
CA ALA A 104 -11.31 15.10 6.04
C ALA A 104 -10.63 14.16 7.05
N ILE A 105 -9.28 14.08 7.04
CA ILE A 105 -8.51 13.18 7.91
C ILE A 105 -7.49 13.88 8.78
N GLY A 106 -7.22 15.16 8.56
CA GLY A 106 -6.19 15.86 9.31
C GLY A 106 -6.22 17.37 9.19
N LEU A 107 -5.64 18.00 10.20
CA LEU A 107 -5.41 19.45 10.27
C LEU A 107 -4.05 19.69 10.93
N ASN A 108 -3.18 20.48 10.30
CA ASN A 108 -1.86 20.87 10.84
C ASN A 108 -1.01 19.67 11.29
N GLY A 109 -1.11 18.52 10.59
CA GLY A 109 -0.36 17.32 10.89
C GLY A 109 -0.92 16.46 12.03
N GLY A 110 -2.10 16.77 12.56
CA GLY A 110 -2.81 15.97 13.58
C GLY A 110 -4.22 15.60 13.12
N MET A 111 -4.90 14.73 13.88
CA MET A 111 -6.33 14.46 13.71
C MET A 111 -7.13 15.54 14.47
N PRO A 112 -8.14 16.19 13.82
CA PRO A 112 -8.91 17.25 14.46
C PRO A 112 -10.01 16.76 15.42
N TRP A 113 -10.00 15.46 15.74
CA TRP A 113 -10.91 14.81 16.68
C TRP A 113 -10.18 13.80 17.56
N HIS A 114 -10.90 13.33 18.57
CA HIS A 114 -10.50 12.18 19.36
C HIS A 114 -11.69 11.24 19.52
N CYS A 115 -11.59 10.02 19.00
CA CYS A 115 -12.58 8.94 19.11
C CYS A 115 -11.90 7.71 19.69
N ALA A 116 -12.27 7.35 20.91
CA ALA A 116 -11.63 6.23 21.60
C ALA A 116 -11.94 4.87 20.94
N GLU A 117 -13.14 4.74 20.39
CA GLU A 117 -13.59 3.54 19.69
C GLU A 117 -12.86 3.36 18.36
N ASP A 118 -12.64 4.44 17.61
CA ASP A 118 -11.82 4.44 16.40
C ASP A 118 -10.37 4.02 16.71
N MET A 119 -9.78 4.59 17.75
CA MET A 119 -8.44 4.23 18.18
C MET A 119 -8.32 2.77 18.65
N LYS A 120 -9.38 2.25 19.28
CA LYS A 120 -9.46 0.84 19.69
C LYS A 120 -9.55 -0.06 18.46
N HIS A 121 -10.43 0.24 17.54
CA HIS A 121 -10.61 -0.49 16.28
C HIS A 121 -9.31 -0.51 15.45
N PHE A 122 -8.67 0.64 15.29
CA PHE A 122 -7.35 0.75 14.65
C PHE A 122 -6.32 -0.19 15.30
N LYS A 123 -6.25 -0.20 16.65
CA LYS A 123 -5.32 -1.06 17.36
C LYS A 123 -5.63 -2.54 17.14
N GLU A 124 -6.90 -2.94 17.23
CA GLU A 124 -7.33 -4.34 17.09
C GLU A 124 -7.00 -4.91 15.70
N LEU A 125 -7.17 -4.10 14.66
CA LEU A 125 -6.90 -4.52 13.28
C LEU A 125 -5.40 -4.55 12.95
N THR A 126 -4.60 -3.64 13.51
CA THR A 126 -3.21 -3.47 13.08
C THR A 126 -2.17 -4.14 13.99
N VAL A 127 -2.56 -4.59 15.19
CA VAL A 127 -1.64 -5.27 16.11
C VAL A 127 -1.17 -6.60 15.52
N SER A 128 0.09 -6.92 15.70
CA SER A 128 0.78 -8.10 15.15
C SER A 128 0.98 -8.10 13.64
N HIS A 129 0.82 -6.94 12.99
CA HIS A 129 1.01 -6.79 11.55
C HIS A 129 2.03 -5.68 11.21
N PRO A 130 2.62 -5.69 10.01
CA PRO A 130 3.37 -4.55 9.48
C PRO A 130 2.46 -3.33 9.26
N VAL A 131 2.93 -2.15 9.66
CA VAL A 131 2.25 -0.87 9.44
C VAL A 131 3.16 0.09 8.66
N ILE A 132 2.67 0.60 7.55
CA ILE A 132 3.37 1.53 6.67
C ILE A 132 2.75 2.92 6.82
N MET A 133 3.60 3.93 7.04
CA MET A 133 3.16 5.31 7.21
C MET A 133 4.13 6.29 6.60
N GLY A 134 3.65 7.47 6.22
CA GLY A 134 4.51 8.57 5.81
C GLY A 134 5.18 9.25 7.02
N ARG A 135 6.30 9.95 6.76
CA ARG A 135 7.04 10.68 7.80
C ARG A 135 6.14 11.59 8.66
N LYS A 136 5.25 12.38 8.03
CA LYS A 136 4.37 13.29 8.79
C LYS A 136 3.42 12.54 9.74
N THR A 137 2.92 11.38 9.32
CA THR A 137 2.09 10.52 10.17
C THR A 137 2.92 9.97 11.33
N TRP A 138 4.13 9.50 11.09
CA TRP A 138 5.04 9.08 12.15
C TRP A 138 5.30 10.21 13.16
N GLU A 139 5.58 11.41 12.70
CA GLU A 139 5.82 12.57 13.56
C GLU A 139 4.58 12.95 14.39
N SER A 140 3.37 12.79 13.84
CA SER A 140 2.09 13.07 14.51
C SER A 140 1.74 12.11 15.62
N LEU A 141 2.27 10.88 15.63
CA LEU A 141 2.00 9.87 16.67
C LEU A 141 2.51 10.27 18.07
N GLY A 142 3.18 11.36 18.22
CA GLY A 142 3.74 11.79 19.50
C GLY A 142 4.74 10.77 20.10
N GLY A 143 5.77 11.23 20.79
CA GLY A 143 6.87 10.38 21.29
C GLY A 143 6.45 9.23 22.22
N LYS A 144 5.29 9.35 22.87
CA LYS A 144 4.75 8.32 23.76
C LYS A 144 4.19 7.10 23.03
N TYR A 145 3.73 7.26 21.78
CA TYR A 145 3.02 6.24 21.04
C TYR A 145 3.83 5.68 19.87
N ARG A 146 5.07 6.12 19.69
CA ARG A 146 5.96 5.63 18.64
C ARG A 146 7.24 5.00 19.22
N PRO A 147 7.67 3.82 18.70
CA PRO A 147 6.96 3.04 17.69
C PRO A 147 5.62 2.49 18.18
N LEU A 148 4.71 2.20 17.27
CA LEU A 148 3.47 1.49 17.61
C LEU A 148 3.85 0.09 18.10
N PRO A 149 3.48 -0.30 19.34
CA PRO A 149 3.93 -1.56 19.93
C PRO A 149 3.33 -2.77 19.22
N ASN A 150 4.10 -3.89 19.20
CA ASN A 150 3.73 -5.16 18.59
C ASN A 150 3.33 -5.03 17.10
N ARG A 151 4.08 -4.21 16.36
CA ARG A 151 3.92 -3.97 14.94
C ARG A 151 5.28 -3.71 14.32
N ASP A 152 5.47 -4.14 13.07
CA ASP A 152 6.61 -3.70 12.30
C ASP A 152 6.32 -2.31 11.74
N ASN A 153 7.04 -1.29 12.24
CA ASN A 153 6.80 0.10 11.86
C ASN A 153 7.69 0.47 10.68
N ILE A 154 7.10 0.80 9.54
CA ILE A 154 7.80 1.19 8.32
C ILE A 154 7.41 2.61 7.96
N VAL A 155 8.41 3.49 7.82
CA VAL A 155 8.22 4.92 7.56
C VAL A 155 8.75 5.28 6.19
N VAL A 156 7.87 5.78 5.33
CA VAL A 156 8.25 6.28 4.00
C VAL A 156 8.65 7.75 4.11
N SER A 157 9.89 8.07 3.74
CA SER A 157 10.43 9.42 3.72
C SER A 157 11.28 9.66 2.48
N HIS A 158 11.04 10.75 1.76
CA HIS A 158 11.90 11.15 0.63
C HIS A 158 13.28 11.67 1.07
N ASP A 159 13.47 11.94 2.36
CA ASP A 159 14.76 12.30 2.92
C ASP A 159 15.52 11.03 3.33
N PRO A 160 16.59 10.64 2.62
CA PRO A 160 17.36 9.44 2.91
C PRO A 160 18.13 9.52 4.23
N MET A 161 18.28 10.73 4.77
CA MET A 161 18.94 10.96 6.06
C MET A 161 17.96 10.95 7.24
N TYR A 162 16.65 10.86 6.97
CA TYR A 162 15.64 10.80 8.02
C TYR A 162 15.85 9.59 8.92
N ARG A 163 15.61 9.77 10.20
CA ARG A 163 15.71 8.71 11.21
C ARG A 163 14.41 8.63 12.01
N ALA A 164 13.87 7.44 12.15
CA ALA A 164 12.69 7.12 12.92
C ALA A 164 13.05 6.05 13.97
N PRO A 165 13.44 6.44 15.20
CA PRO A 165 13.88 5.48 16.21
C PRO A 165 12.81 4.42 16.51
N GLY A 166 13.15 3.14 16.31
CA GLY A 166 12.23 2.02 16.50
C GLY A 166 11.35 1.70 15.25
N ALA A 167 11.66 2.32 14.10
CA ALA A 167 11.02 2.00 12.84
C ALA A 167 12.06 1.84 11.73
N THR A 168 11.71 1.08 10.69
CA THR A 168 12.46 0.99 9.44
C THR A 168 12.11 2.18 8.55
N VAL A 169 13.11 2.88 8.02
CA VAL A 169 12.89 4.01 7.11
C VAL A 169 13.25 3.60 5.69
N VAL A 170 12.34 3.84 4.76
CA VAL A 170 12.51 3.57 3.32
C VAL A 170 12.16 4.80 2.51
N THR A 171 12.57 4.85 1.24
CA THR A 171 12.40 6.03 0.39
C THR A 171 11.19 5.97 -0.53
N SER A 172 10.63 4.79 -0.75
CA SER A 172 9.47 4.57 -1.63
C SER A 172 8.40 3.69 -0.98
N LEU A 173 7.20 3.68 -1.56
CA LEU A 173 6.14 2.76 -1.17
C LEU A 173 6.48 1.33 -1.59
N ASP A 174 7.12 1.15 -2.73
CA ASP A 174 7.50 -0.19 -3.23
C ASP A 174 8.49 -0.84 -2.27
N ASP A 175 9.54 -0.10 -1.84
CA ASP A 175 10.48 -0.58 -0.82
C ASP A 175 9.76 -0.90 0.50
N ALA A 176 8.75 -0.10 0.87
CA ALA A 176 7.97 -0.33 2.09
C ALA A 176 7.15 -1.62 2.01
N LEU A 177 6.51 -1.88 0.87
CA LEU A 177 5.74 -3.10 0.63
C LEU A 177 6.64 -4.33 0.59
N ASP A 178 7.81 -4.22 -0.04
CA ASP A 178 8.79 -5.31 -0.08
C ASP A 178 9.32 -5.62 1.32
N MET A 179 9.64 -4.59 2.10
CA MET A 179 10.08 -4.75 3.49
C MET A 179 9.00 -5.39 4.37
N ALA A 180 7.74 -4.96 4.22
CA ALA A 180 6.61 -5.48 5.00
C ALA A 180 6.33 -6.97 4.75
N ARG A 181 6.69 -7.49 3.56
CA ARG A 181 6.50 -8.89 3.17
C ARG A 181 7.62 -9.80 3.66
N GLN A 182 8.79 -9.25 4.01
CA GLN A 182 9.95 -10.05 4.40
C GLN A 182 9.73 -10.68 5.78
N GLU A 183 9.94 -11.98 5.85
CA GLU A 183 9.99 -12.69 7.12
C GLU A 183 11.20 -12.23 7.94
N ALA A 184 10.99 -11.98 9.23
CA ALA A 184 12.08 -11.64 10.12
C ALA A 184 12.89 -12.88 10.51
N ILE A 185 14.21 -12.72 10.60
CA ILE A 185 15.11 -13.78 11.07
C ILE A 185 15.93 -13.21 12.26
N PRO A 186 15.74 -13.69 13.49
CA PRO A 186 14.75 -14.70 13.91
C PRO A 186 13.30 -14.22 13.77
N ASP A 187 12.36 -15.17 13.75
CA ASP A 187 10.92 -14.89 13.70
C ASP A 187 10.52 -13.92 14.84
N ASP A 188 9.85 -12.85 14.46
CA ASP A 188 9.38 -11.79 15.36
C ASP A 188 7.93 -11.98 15.82
N GLY A 189 7.28 -13.07 15.39
CA GLY A 189 5.90 -13.43 15.72
C GLY A 189 4.84 -12.53 15.08
N LEU A 190 5.20 -11.77 14.05
CA LEU A 190 4.24 -10.92 13.33
C LEU A 190 3.63 -11.66 12.14
N ASP A 191 2.34 -11.47 11.95
CA ASP A 191 1.61 -11.95 10.78
C ASP A 191 1.78 -10.95 9.62
N ARG A 192 2.44 -11.39 8.57
CA ARG A 192 2.69 -10.59 7.36
C ARG A 192 1.73 -10.90 6.21
N SER A 193 0.69 -11.68 6.49
CA SER A 193 -0.39 -11.92 5.52
C SER A 193 -1.24 -10.67 5.27
N GLU A 194 -1.24 -9.73 6.21
CA GLU A 194 -1.90 -8.43 6.09
C GLU A 194 -0.91 -7.29 6.31
N ILE A 195 -0.87 -6.35 5.37
CA ILE A 195 -0.05 -5.15 5.43
C ILE A 195 -0.98 -3.94 5.57
N TRP A 196 -0.74 -3.11 6.57
CA TRP A 196 -1.61 -1.98 6.89
C TRP A 196 -0.96 -0.64 6.54
N ILE A 197 -1.56 0.12 5.63
CA ILE A 197 -1.15 1.49 5.31
C ILE A 197 -2.02 2.44 6.14
N ILE A 198 -1.36 3.20 7.02
CA ILE A 198 -2.02 4.04 8.03
C ILE A 198 -1.90 5.54 7.78
N GLY A 199 -1.46 5.89 6.58
CA GLY A 199 -1.47 7.30 6.14
C GLY A 199 -0.12 7.95 5.96
N GLY A 200 -0.08 9.26 5.65
CA GLY A 200 -1.21 10.18 5.41
C GLY A 200 -1.71 10.22 3.96
N ALA A 201 -2.43 11.29 3.67
CA ALA A 201 -3.17 11.48 2.43
C ALA A 201 -2.40 11.12 1.15
N GLN A 202 -1.16 11.59 1.02
CA GLN A 202 -0.33 11.30 -0.15
C GLN A 202 0.03 9.82 -0.26
N LEU A 203 0.26 9.16 0.87
CA LEU A 203 0.59 7.74 0.90
C LEU A 203 -0.65 6.90 0.57
N PHE A 204 -1.83 7.26 1.08
CA PHE A 204 -3.08 6.62 0.70
C PHE A 204 -3.33 6.70 -0.80
N ALA A 205 -3.17 7.88 -1.41
CA ALA A 205 -3.35 8.06 -2.85
C ALA A 205 -2.38 7.18 -3.67
N LYS A 206 -1.11 7.09 -3.25
CA LYS A 206 -0.11 6.23 -3.90
C LYS A 206 -0.39 4.74 -3.71
N ALA A 207 -0.91 4.36 -2.54
CA ALA A 207 -1.17 2.97 -2.20
C ALA A 207 -2.48 2.40 -2.77
N LEU A 208 -3.40 3.27 -3.16
CA LEU A 208 -4.72 2.87 -3.67
C LEU A 208 -4.68 1.86 -4.83
N PRO A 209 -3.74 1.95 -5.82
CA PRO A 209 -3.62 0.94 -6.87
C PRO A 209 -3.24 -0.46 -6.37
N PHE A 210 -2.54 -0.55 -5.24
CA PHE A 210 -2.04 -1.80 -4.65
C PHE A 210 -2.97 -2.36 -3.58
N ALA A 211 -3.90 -1.54 -3.07
CA ALA A 211 -4.77 -1.89 -1.97
C ALA A 211 -5.88 -2.85 -2.39
N ASP A 212 -6.16 -3.81 -1.51
CA ASP A 212 -7.26 -4.77 -1.64
C ASP A 212 -8.52 -4.28 -0.93
N LYS A 213 -8.34 -3.65 0.25
CA LYS A 213 -9.43 -3.15 1.09
C LYS A 213 -9.10 -1.79 1.69
N ALA A 214 -10.13 -1.04 2.01
CA ALA A 214 -10.06 0.17 2.81
C ALA A 214 -11.02 0.05 4.00
N TYR A 215 -10.48 0.22 5.20
CA TYR A 215 -11.22 0.23 6.45
C TYR A 215 -11.39 1.69 6.87
N VAL A 216 -12.62 2.13 6.87
CA VAL A 216 -12.96 3.54 7.07
C VAL A 216 -13.87 3.71 8.28
N THR A 217 -13.47 4.57 9.20
CA THR A 217 -14.34 5.04 10.27
C THR A 217 -14.98 6.35 9.84
N ASP A 218 -16.27 6.32 9.52
CA ASP A 218 -17.03 7.57 9.32
C ASP A 218 -17.33 8.20 10.68
N LEU A 219 -17.01 9.47 10.83
CA LEU A 219 -17.32 10.27 11.99
C LEU A 219 -18.36 11.34 11.63
N ALA A 220 -19.48 11.32 12.31
CA ALA A 220 -20.49 12.39 12.19
C ALA A 220 -20.01 13.62 12.94
N ALA A 221 -19.11 14.36 12.30
CA ALA A 221 -18.48 15.57 12.81
C ALA A 221 -18.23 16.54 11.66
N THR A 222 -18.16 17.84 12.00
CA THR A 222 -17.74 18.90 11.08
C THR A 222 -16.47 19.54 11.62
N VAL A 223 -15.39 19.48 10.83
CA VAL A 223 -14.06 19.86 11.27
C VAL A 223 -13.39 20.84 10.30
N ASP A 224 -12.35 21.54 10.76
CA ASP A 224 -11.37 22.15 9.85
C ASP A 224 -10.39 21.08 9.38
N ALA A 225 -10.05 21.09 8.09
CA ALA A 225 -9.13 20.12 7.53
C ALA A 225 -8.23 20.72 6.44
N ASP A 226 -7.00 20.22 6.37
CA ASP A 226 -6.03 20.49 5.30
C ASP A 226 -5.56 19.21 4.57
N SER A 227 -5.98 18.07 5.08
CA SER A 227 -5.59 16.75 4.58
C SER A 227 -6.82 15.86 4.39
N TYR A 228 -6.89 15.20 3.22
CA TYR A 228 -8.06 14.41 2.82
C TYR A 228 -7.65 13.02 2.36
N ALA A 229 -8.47 12.02 2.71
CA ALA A 229 -8.40 10.67 2.18
C ALA A 229 -8.78 10.62 0.69
N PRO A 230 -8.50 9.52 -0.03
CA PRO A 230 -9.03 9.29 -1.35
C PRO A 230 -10.57 9.34 -1.36
N ASP A 231 -11.14 9.90 -2.43
CA ASP A 231 -12.59 9.94 -2.62
C ASP A 231 -13.14 8.54 -2.96
N MET A 232 -13.42 7.76 -1.92
CA MET A 232 -13.94 6.41 -2.07
C MET A 232 -15.34 6.37 -2.67
N ALA A 233 -16.15 7.43 -2.47
CA ALA A 233 -17.49 7.49 -3.05
C ALA A 233 -17.42 7.53 -4.58
N SER A 234 -16.59 8.36 -5.15
CA SER A 234 -16.36 8.41 -6.60
C SER A 234 -15.78 7.09 -7.15
N LEU A 235 -14.92 6.40 -6.38
CA LEU A 235 -14.36 5.11 -6.78
C LEU A 235 -15.40 3.99 -6.78
N VAL A 236 -16.34 4.03 -5.85
CA VAL A 236 -17.49 3.10 -5.80
C VAL A 236 -18.45 3.40 -6.94
N GLU A 237 -18.78 4.67 -7.20
CA GLU A 237 -19.62 5.06 -8.32
C GLU A 237 -19.03 4.64 -9.67
N ALA A 238 -17.70 4.73 -9.81
CA ALA A 238 -16.97 4.26 -10.99
C ALA A 238 -16.87 2.72 -11.10
N GLY A 239 -17.37 1.97 -10.11
CA GLY A 239 -17.30 0.51 -10.09
C GLY A 239 -15.91 -0.08 -9.83
N MET A 240 -14.93 0.75 -9.48
CA MET A 240 -13.56 0.30 -9.15
C MET A 240 -13.47 -0.28 -7.74
N TRP A 241 -14.33 0.18 -6.86
CA TRP A 241 -14.47 -0.28 -5.48
C TRP A 241 -15.93 -0.57 -5.19
N ARG A 242 -16.18 -1.37 -4.16
CA ARG A 242 -17.54 -1.64 -3.66
C ARG A 242 -17.56 -1.57 -2.14
N GLU A 243 -18.68 -1.21 -1.57
CA GLU A 243 -18.90 -1.38 -0.13
C GLU A 243 -19.07 -2.88 0.14
N ALA A 244 -18.12 -3.44 0.89
CA ALA A 244 -18.13 -4.84 1.29
C ALA A 244 -18.91 -5.02 2.59
N GLU A 245 -18.77 -4.04 3.50
CA GLU A 245 -19.47 -4.01 4.79
C GLU A 245 -19.75 -2.55 5.17
N VAL A 246 -20.95 -2.29 5.68
CA VAL A 246 -21.35 -0.99 6.22
C VAL A 246 -22.01 -1.23 7.57
N GLY A 247 -21.31 -0.82 8.64
CA GLY A 247 -21.81 -0.91 10.00
C GLY A 247 -22.89 0.10 10.30
N GLU A 248 -23.57 -0.09 11.42
CA GLU A 248 -24.55 0.86 11.95
C GLU A 248 -23.84 2.05 12.63
N TRP A 249 -24.58 3.15 12.77
CA TRP A 249 -24.11 4.31 13.51
C TRP A 249 -24.19 4.05 15.02
N HIS A 250 -23.12 4.34 15.73
CA HIS A 250 -22.99 4.22 17.18
C HIS A 250 -22.68 5.57 17.80
N THR A 251 -23.17 5.81 19.00
CA THR A 251 -22.79 6.98 19.80
C THR A 251 -21.50 6.64 20.57
N PRO A 252 -20.50 7.54 20.59
CA PRO A 252 -19.30 7.35 21.42
C PRO A 252 -19.64 7.14 22.89
N ALA A 253 -18.94 6.23 23.58
CA ALA A 253 -19.18 5.94 25.00
C ALA A 253 -18.84 7.12 25.91
N LYS A 254 -17.94 8.00 25.48
CA LYS A 254 -17.61 9.27 26.13
C LYS A 254 -18.06 10.40 25.25
N GLU A 255 -18.54 11.48 25.86
CA GLU A 255 -18.86 12.71 25.20
C GLU A 255 -17.54 13.30 24.64
N GLU A 256 -17.20 12.92 23.41
CA GLU A 256 -16.06 13.43 22.67
C GLU A 256 -16.45 14.74 22.01
N SER A 257 -15.61 15.75 22.14
CA SER A 257 -15.95 17.07 21.61
C SER A 257 -16.06 17.05 20.09
N GLY A 258 -17.26 17.30 19.57
CA GLY A 258 -17.53 17.47 18.15
C GLY A 258 -17.82 16.18 17.36
N ILE A 259 -18.02 15.03 18.02
CA ILE A 259 -18.43 13.78 17.36
C ILE A 259 -19.79 13.36 17.89
N ASP A 260 -20.81 13.36 17.01
CA ASP A 260 -22.16 12.93 17.36
C ASP A 260 -22.30 11.40 17.30
N SER A 261 -21.73 10.78 16.29
CA SER A 261 -21.75 9.32 16.09
C SER A 261 -20.61 8.88 15.17
N TYR A 262 -20.36 7.57 15.17
CA TYR A 262 -19.38 6.95 14.28
C TYR A 262 -19.92 5.62 13.73
N ARG A 263 -19.35 5.16 12.62
CA ARG A 263 -19.56 3.82 12.08
C ARG A 263 -18.31 3.31 11.38
N PHE A 264 -18.20 1.99 11.28
CA PHE A 264 -17.13 1.34 10.53
C PHE A 264 -17.65 0.88 9.18
N ARG A 265 -16.83 1.05 8.14
CA ARG A 265 -17.08 0.54 6.80
C ARG A 265 -15.86 -0.20 6.28
N ILE A 266 -16.10 -1.24 5.48
CA ILE A 266 -15.07 -1.92 4.71
C ILE A 266 -15.42 -1.77 3.23
N LEU A 267 -14.52 -1.18 2.48
CA LEU A 267 -14.59 -1.14 1.04
C LEU A 267 -13.58 -2.13 0.46
N ALA A 268 -13.95 -2.81 -0.61
CA ALA A 268 -13.09 -3.76 -1.30
C ALA A 268 -12.93 -3.37 -2.76
N LYS A 269 -11.71 -3.54 -3.28
CA LYS A 269 -11.42 -3.33 -4.69
C LYS A 269 -12.19 -4.34 -5.52
N THR A 270 -12.79 -3.89 -6.60
CA THR A 270 -13.48 -4.76 -7.57
C THR A 270 -12.42 -5.48 -8.40
N LYS A 271 -12.56 -6.80 -8.57
CA LYS A 271 -11.64 -7.62 -9.36
C LYS A 271 -11.94 -7.46 -10.84
#